data_e3e9eec0507db2cdacaec6979c9023ac
#
_entry.id   e3e9eec0507db2cdacaec6979c9023ac
#
_cell.length_a   1.000
_cell.length_b   1.000
_cell.length_c   1.000
_cell.angle_alpha   90.00
_cell.angle_beta   90.00
_cell.angle_gamma   90.00
#
_symmetry.space_group_name_H-M   'P 1'
#
loop_
_entity.id
_entity.type
_entity.pdbx_description
1 polymer ?
#
loop_
_entity_poly.entity_id
_entity_poly.type
_entity_poly.pdbx_seq_one_letter_code
_entity_poly.pdbx_strand_id
1 'polypeptide(L)'
;MDEGDAMQYLASHGHEKTGNDVIFSWFARYQHAAEAGADAVNGTVGALLEDSGLLAINNVVDEAIRVAPPSEFAAYAPLKGLPAFLDLAVTLALGEHRGALEGLGLHTGATATPGGSGALFQAASNFAERGDAVLLRDRHWGPYVGFLKGCGLGIATYPLLPTEPSAATPFLDLDGFRTALDGLVQSQGSVMTWLNDPAHNPTGLSLPPESRYALLNAFMESATRNEHTGHTLLLDAAYHLYADEPHGWAETIAEALNAGLPWPENLLICFAISLSKSHTIYGLRTGAVVYLHPEESNVQRLNDVMGVTGRQTWSASPRIAQHVLSELHATPEGGAAWSSERDRLANLLTARRDTFIEACQRQGVAVNPSHDGFFAWYECTDPVAVAEACANQHVYLVPLSGGVRIGLCAIPESKVERVAEALAKAAEAVE
;
A
#
# COMPACT_ATOMS: atom_id res chain seq x y z
N MET A 1 -32.16 -20.82 -7.10
CA MET A 1 -31.58 -20.86 -5.75
C MET A 1 -32.73 -20.61 -4.79
N ASP A 2 -32.94 -21.55 -3.90
CA ASP A 2 -34.09 -21.62 -3.00
C ASP A 2 -34.09 -20.38 -2.08
N GLU A 3 -35.19 -19.63 -2.03
CA GLU A 3 -35.39 -18.47 -1.14
C GLU A 3 -35.55 -18.88 0.35
N GLY A 4 -35.19 -20.12 0.70
CA GLY A 4 -35.55 -20.75 1.98
C GLY A 4 -34.61 -20.54 3.15
N ASP A 5 -33.42 -19.90 3.00
CA ASP A 5 -32.43 -19.90 4.08
C ASP A 5 -31.69 -18.55 4.24
N ALA A 6 -32.37 -17.45 4.00
CA ALA A 6 -31.83 -16.14 4.35
C ALA A 6 -31.86 -16.01 5.87
N MET A 7 -30.68 -15.99 6.52
CA MET A 7 -30.55 -15.72 7.97
C MET A 7 -31.22 -14.40 8.32
N GLN A 8 -32.45 -14.46 8.88
CA GLN A 8 -33.34 -13.29 9.11
C GLN A 8 -32.72 -12.24 10.06
N TYR A 9 -31.67 -12.59 10.79
CA TYR A 9 -30.94 -11.70 11.69
C TYR A 9 -29.82 -10.93 11.01
N LEU A 10 -29.45 -11.24 9.76
CA LEU A 10 -28.50 -10.44 9.00
C LEU A 10 -29.21 -9.27 8.33
N ALA A 11 -28.62 -8.09 8.43
CA ALA A 11 -29.02 -6.97 7.58
C ALA A 11 -28.66 -7.23 6.11
N SER A 12 -29.36 -6.61 5.16
CA SER A 12 -29.17 -6.81 3.73
C SER A 12 -27.70 -6.70 3.29
N HIS A 13 -27.01 -5.64 3.74
CA HIS A 13 -25.57 -5.47 3.46
C HIS A 13 -24.65 -6.54 4.10
N GLY A 14 -25.16 -7.28 5.10
CA GLY A 14 -24.46 -8.42 5.70
C GLY A 14 -24.49 -9.66 4.80
N HIS A 15 -25.63 -9.87 4.10
CA HIS A 15 -25.76 -10.97 3.14
C HIS A 15 -24.88 -10.81 1.89
N GLU A 16 -24.51 -9.57 1.53
CA GLU A 16 -23.64 -9.28 0.40
C GLU A 16 -22.17 -9.62 0.67
N LYS A 17 -21.79 -9.83 1.93
CA LYS A 17 -20.40 -10.14 2.33
C LYS A 17 -20.10 -11.62 2.09
N THR A 18 -19.30 -11.89 1.06
CA THR A 18 -18.83 -13.25 0.78
C THR A 18 -17.42 -13.44 1.30
N GLY A 19 -17.11 -14.64 1.82
CA GLY A 19 -15.77 -14.98 2.34
C GLY A 19 -14.74 -15.35 1.27
N ASN A 20 -15.02 -15.09 -0.01
CA ASN A 20 -14.16 -15.47 -1.12
C ASN A 20 -13.08 -14.39 -1.36
N ASP A 21 -11.90 -14.61 -0.78
CA ASP A 21 -10.69 -13.84 -1.12
C ASP A 21 -9.83 -14.67 -2.08
N VAL A 22 -9.56 -14.12 -3.25
CA VAL A 22 -8.80 -14.80 -4.32
C VAL A 22 -7.38 -15.15 -3.85
N ILE A 23 -6.73 -14.29 -3.06
CA ILE A 23 -5.37 -14.52 -2.57
C ILE A 23 -5.35 -15.74 -1.62
N PHE A 24 -6.28 -15.78 -0.66
CA PHE A 24 -6.37 -16.90 0.27
C PHE A 24 -6.81 -18.20 -0.40
N SER A 25 -7.66 -18.13 -1.42
CA SER A 25 -8.06 -19.29 -2.22
C SER A 25 -6.84 -19.91 -2.92
N TRP A 26 -6.01 -19.11 -3.59
CA TRP A 26 -4.81 -19.60 -4.27
C TRP A 26 -3.73 -20.04 -3.29
N PHE A 27 -3.61 -19.37 -2.15
CA PHE A 27 -2.72 -19.82 -1.08
C PHE A 27 -3.11 -21.18 -0.51
N ALA A 28 -4.40 -21.43 -0.29
CA ALA A 28 -4.89 -22.74 0.16
C ALA A 28 -4.57 -23.86 -0.85
N ARG A 29 -4.65 -23.59 -2.15
CA ARG A 29 -4.24 -24.53 -3.21
C ARG A 29 -2.76 -24.85 -3.15
N TYR A 30 -1.91 -23.83 -2.93
CA TYR A 30 -0.48 -24.03 -2.69
C TYR A 30 -0.24 -24.93 -1.49
N GLN A 31 -0.88 -24.63 -0.34
CA GLN A 31 -0.72 -25.42 0.89
C GLN A 31 -1.08 -26.88 0.67
N HIS A 32 -2.23 -27.14 0.02
CA HIS A 32 -2.67 -28.50 -0.28
C HIS A 32 -1.66 -29.26 -1.15
N ALA A 33 -1.08 -28.63 -2.18
CA ALA A 33 -0.07 -29.26 -3.01
C ALA A 33 1.24 -29.55 -2.24
N ALA A 34 1.67 -28.60 -1.40
CA ALA A 34 2.86 -28.77 -0.57
C ALA A 34 2.67 -29.88 0.48
N GLU A 35 1.51 -29.97 1.13
CA GLU A 35 1.15 -31.04 2.05
C GLU A 35 1.09 -32.42 1.36
N ALA A 36 0.69 -32.45 0.09
CA ALA A 36 0.72 -33.65 -0.75
C ALA A 36 2.13 -34.05 -1.21
N GLY A 37 3.18 -33.29 -0.84
CA GLY A 37 4.58 -33.57 -1.15
C GLY A 37 5.05 -33.02 -2.50
N ALA A 38 4.29 -32.16 -3.15
CA ALA A 38 4.74 -31.51 -4.36
C ALA A 38 5.84 -30.48 -4.04
N ASP A 39 6.81 -30.34 -4.94
CA ASP A 39 7.78 -29.25 -4.90
C ASP A 39 7.12 -27.95 -5.39
N ALA A 40 6.21 -27.41 -4.56
CA ALA A 40 5.38 -26.27 -4.90
C ALA A 40 6.09 -24.93 -4.67
N VAL A 41 5.75 -23.93 -5.48
CA VAL A 41 6.23 -22.55 -5.38
C VAL A 41 5.08 -21.66 -4.95
N ASN A 42 5.30 -20.90 -3.86
CA ASN A 42 4.33 -19.95 -3.34
C ASN A 42 4.61 -18.53 -3.84
N GLY A 43 3.87 -18.07 -4.82
CA GLY A 43 3.86 -16.67 -5.27
C GLY A 43 2.58 -15.91 -4.91
N THR A 44 1.82 -16.38 -3.89
CA THR A 44 0.49 -15.87 -3.58
C THR A 44 0.46 -14.84 -2.46
N VAL A 45 1.23 -15.02 -1.38
CA VAL A 45 1.15 -14.18 -0.18
C VAL A 45 1.95 -12.89 -0.31
N GLY A 46 1.51 -11.87 0.44
CA GLY A 46 2.19 -10.57 0.54
C GLY A 46 2.96 -10.40 1.85
N ALA A 47 3.56 -11.48 2.35
CA ALA A 47 4.48 -11.47 3.49
C ALA A 47 5.86 -11.93 3.03
N LEU A 48 6.91 -11.28 3.51
CA LEU A 48 8.28 -11.63 3.16
C LEU A 48 8.69 -12.91 3.87
N LEU A 49 9.16 -13.89 3.08
CA LEU A 49 9.72 -15.13 3.57
C LEU A 49 11.22 -15.17 3.30
N GLU A 50 11.98 -15.77 4.20
CA GLU A 50 13.37 -16.17 3.95
C GLU A 50 13.41 -17.31 2.93
N ASP A 51 14.58 -17.61 2.37
CA ASP A 51 14.75 -18.73 1.43
C ASP A 51 14.48 -20.10 2.06
N SER A 52 14.50 -20.18 3.38
CA SER A 52 14.04 -21.35 4.16
C SER A 52 12.53 -21.57 4.10
N GLY A 53 11.75 -20.61 3.58
CA GLY A 53 10.29 -20.61 3.59
C GLY A 53 9.66 -20.13 4.90
N LEU A 54 10.47 -19.77 5.89
CA LEU A 54 9.99 -19.17 7.14
C LEU A 54 9.72 -17.68 6.96
N LEU A 55 8.82 -17.14 7.79
CA LEU A 55 8.54 -15.71 7.80
C LEU A 55 9.82 -14.93 8.12
N ALA A 56 10.17 -13.97 7.27
CA ALA A 56 11.29 -13.08 7.53
C ALA A 56 10.96 -12.17 8.71
N ILE A 57 11.90 -12.08 9.64
CA ILE A 57 11.77 -11.29 10.86
C ILE A 57 12.93 -10.32 10.96
N ASN A 58 12.64 -9.07 11.28
CA ASN A 58 13.67 -8.12 11.70
C ASN A 58 14.06 -8.47 13.14
N ASN A 59 15.25 -9.01 13.32
CA ASN A 59 15.71 -9.55 14.60
C ASN A 59 15.78 -8.46 15.69
N VAL A 60 16.14 -7.24 15.31
CA VAL A 60 16.23 -6.10 16.25
C VAL A 60 14.84 -5.76 16.80
N VAL A 61 13.83 -5.81 15.97
CA VAL A 61 12.43 -5.58 16.38
C VAL A 61 11.92 -6.73 17.25
N ASP A 62 12.22 -7.98 16.89
CA ASP A 62 11.81 -9.17 17.68
C ASP A 62 12.41 -9.11 19.09
N GLU A 63 13.72 -8.83 19.20
CA GLU A 63 14.40 -8.68 20.49
C GLU A 63 13.78 -7.56 21.33
N ALA A 64 13.54 -6.40 20.73
CA ALA A 64 12.94 -5.26 21.43
C ALA A 64 11.52 -5.58 21.95
N ILE A 65 10.71 -6.32 21.17
CA ILE A 65 9.37 -6.78 21.60
C ILE A 65 9.48 -7.74 22.79
N ARG A 66 10.41 -8.68 22.76
CA ARG A 66 10.57 -9.71 23.80
C ARG A 66 10.96 -9.14 25.16
N VAL A 67 11.67 -8.01 25.19
CA VAL A 67 12.10 -7.35 26.42
C VAL A 67 11.16 -6.23 26.88
N ALA A 68 10.10 -5.95 26.11
CA ALA A 68 9.14 -4.90 26.43
C ALA A 68 8.48 -5.15 27.80
N PRO A 69 8.30 -4.10 28.63
CA PRO A 69 7.63 -4.23 29.92
C PRO A 69 6.20 -4.75 29.76
N PRO A 70 5.71 -5.61 30.68
CA PRO A 70 4.34 -6.13 30.62
C PRO A 70 3.25 -5.05 30.56
N SER A 71 3.50 -3.87 31.14
CA SER A 71 2.60 -2.71 31.05
C SER A 71 2.30 -2.30 29.60
N GLU A 72 3.24 -2.51 28.66
CA GLU A 72 3.13 -2.02 27.28
C GLU A 72 2.20 -2.88 26.40
N PHE A 73 1.93 -4.12 26.80
CA PHE A 73 0.89 -4.91 26.14
C PHE A 73 -0.41 -4.96 26.95
N ALA A 74 -0.39 -4.62 28.24
CA ALA A 74 -1.57 -4.68 29.12
C ALA A 74 -2.36 -3.35 29.15
N ALA A 75 -1.69 -2.21 28.97
CA ALA A 75 -2.33 -0.89 29.02
C ALA A 75 -2.90 -0.47 27.64
N TYR A 76 -3.95 0.35 27.67
CA TYR A 76 -4.40 1.03 26.47
C TYR A 76 -3.40 2.10 26.03
N ALA A 77 -3.27 2.30 24.72
CA ALA A 77 -2.67 3.51 24.18
C ALA A 77 -3.66 4.69 24.32
N PRO A 78 -3.16 5.95 24.32
CA PRO A 78 -4.02 7.11 24.08
C PRO A 78 -4.80 6.97 22.78
N LEU A 79 -5.97 7.60 22.66
CA LEU A 79 -6.87 7.47 21.51
C LEU A 79 -6.21 7.80 20.17
N LYS A 80 -5.33 8.80 20.17
CA LYS A 80 -4.58 9.23 18.96
C LYS A 80 -3.29 8.43 18.77
N GLY A 81 -2.83 7.70 19.77
CA GLY A 81 -1.55 7.01 19.82
C GLY A 81 -0.57 7.60 20.82
N LEU A 82 0.56 6.93 21.04
CA LEU A 82 1.65 7.44 21.88
C LEU A 82 2.34 8.63 21.18
N PRO A 83 2.57 9.76 21.85
CA PRO A 83 3.19 10.95 21.20
C PRO A 83 4.50 10.65 20.48
N ALA A 84 5.39 9.86 21.10
CA ALA A 84 6.65 9.47 20.47
C ALA A 84 6.44 8.61 19.20
N PHE A 85 5.40 7.77 19.18
CA PHE A 85 5.07 7.01 17.99
C PHE A 85 4.48 7.88 16.86
N LEU A 86 3.69 8.90 17.22
CA LEU A 86 3.15 9.82 16.22
C LEU A 86 4.27 10.63 15.55
N ASP A 87 5.26 11.07 16.32
CA ASP A 87 6.45 11.74 15.80
C ASP A 87 7.29 10.81 14.91
N LEU A 88 7.49 9.55 15.33
CA LEU A 88 8.13 8.52 14.52
C LEU A 88 7.36 8.28 13.22
N ALA A 89 6.03 8.20 13.25
CA ALA A 89 5.22 7.98 12.05
C ALA A 89 5.39 9.11 11.02
N VAL A 90 5.46 10.37 11.47
CA VAL A 90 5.78 11.52 10.60
C VAL A 90 7.18 11.37 10.02
N THR A 91 8.17 10.98 10.84
CA THR A 91 9.54 10.76 10.37
C THR A 91 9.64 9.62 9.36
N LEU A 92 8.91 8.51 9.57
CA LEU A 92 8.87 7.39 8.61
C LEU A 92 8.18 7.77 7.30
N ALA A 93 7.21 8.68 7.33
CA ALA A 93 6.52 9.16 6.12
C ALA A 93 7.37 10.12 5.29
N LEU A 94 8.09 11.02 5.95
CA LEU A 94 8.70 12.19 5.30
C LEU A 94 10.24 12.11 5.23
N GLY A 95 10.85 11.26 6.04
CA GLY A 95 12.29 11.07 6.09
C GLY A 95 13.06 12.37 6.34
N GLU A 96 14.15 12.52 5.64
CA GLU A 96 15.03 13.70 5.64
C GLU A 96 14.37 14.97 5.12
N HIS A 97 13.25 14.86 4.37
CA HIS A 97 12.54 16.01 3.81
C HIS A 97 11.60 16.68 4.83
N ARG A 98 11.37 16.07 6.02
CA ARG A 98 10.49 16.60 7.06
C ARG A 98 10.84 18.07 7.42
N GLY A 99 12.10 18.33 7.74
CA GLY A 99 12.55 19.69 8.12
C GLY A 99 12.41 20.71 7.00
N ALA A 100 12.60 20.29 5.75
CA ALA A 100 12.40 21.15 4.58
C ALA A 100 10.92 21.51 4.39
N LEU A 101 10.01 20.55 4.53
CA LEU A 101 8.57 20.76 4.43
C LEU A 101 8.04 21.69 5.55
N GLU A 102 8.50 21.48 6.79
CA GLU A 102 8.18 22.36 7.92
C GLU A 102 8.73 23.79 7.70
N GLY A 103 9.95 23.91 7.14
CA GLY A 103 10.55 25.20 6.76
C GLY A 103 9.80 25.92 5.62
N LEU A 104 9.07 25.19 4.80
CA LEU A 104 8.20 25.72 3.74
C LEU A 104 6.79 26.06 4.25
N GLY A 105 6.56 25.97 5.56
CA GLY A 105 5.32 26.37 6.22
C GLY A 105 4.26 25.25 6.31
N LEU A 106 4.63 24.00 6.07
CA LEU A 106 3.70 22.89 6.31
C LEU A 106 3.75 22.41 7.75
N HIS A 107 2.58 22.23 8.33
CA HIS A 107 2.38 21.56 9.61
C HIS A 107 2.07 20.08 9.37
N THR A 108 2.56 19.22 10.27
CA THR A 108 2.34 17.77 10.21
C THR A 108 1.54 17.28 11.39
N GLY A 109 0.76 16.25 11.18
CA GLY A 109 0.05 15.54 12.23
C GLY A 109 -0.03 14.06 11.93
N ALA A 110 -0.31 13.26 12.97
CA ALA A 110 -0.49 11.83 12.82
C ALA A 110 -1.50 11.27 13.81
N THR A 111 -2.13 10.15 13.43
CA THR A 111 -2.96 9.35 14.33
C THR A 111 -2.64 7.89 14.13
N ALA A 112 -2.37 7.17 15.23
CA ALA A 112 -2.07 5.74 15.21
C ALA A 112 -3.30 4.93 14.82
N THR A 113 -3.09 3.93 13.98
CA THR A 113 -4.14 3.08 13.45
C THR A 113 -3.76 1.59 13.56
N PRO A 114 -4.73 0.66 13.55
CA PRO A 114 -4.43 -0.77 13.48
C PRO A 114 -3.92 -1.16 12.09
N GLY A 115 -2.64 -0.85 11.83
CA GLY A 115 -1.95 -1.02 10.55
C GLY A 115 -2.39 0.01 9.50
N GLY A 116 -1.82 -0.08 8.29
CA GLY A 116 -2.22 0.74 7.15
C GLY A 116 -3.71 0.60 6.80
N SER A 117 -4.31 -0.57 7.03
CA SER A 117 -5.76 -0.78 6.84
C SER A 117 -6.61 0.16 7.69
N GLY A 118 -6.19 0.43 8.92
CA GLY A 118 -6.87 1.42 9.77
C GLY A 118 -6.74 2.84 9.25
N ALA A 119 -5.58 3.20 8.67
CA ALA A 119 -5.37 4.51 8.05
C ALA A 119 -6.28 4.71 6.82
N LEU A 120 -6.36 3.69 5.97
CA LEU A 120 -7.26 3.69 4.81
C LEU A 120 -8.73 3.80 5.23
N PHE A 121 -9.13 3.05 6.26
CA PHE A 121 -10.49 3.13 6.80
C PHE A 121 -10.81 4.53 7.35
N GLN A 122 -9.87 5.14 8.08
CA GLN A 122 -10.05 6.51 8.58
C GLN A 122 -10.20 7.52 7.45
N ALA A 123 -9.39 7.42 6.40
CA ALA A 123 -9.50 8.29 5.24
C ALA A 123 -10.86 8.12 4.54
N ALA A 124 -11.26 6.87 4.27
CA ALA A 124 -12.56 6.57 3.66
C ALA A 124 -13.75 7.08 4.50
N SER A 125 -13.62 7.06 5.82
CA SER A 125 -14.70 7.46 6.73
C SER A 125 -14.86 8.98 6.90
N ASN A 126 -13.80 9.76 6.57
CA ASN A 126 -13.75 11.18 6.94
C ASN A 126 -13.54 12.15 5.77
N PHE A 127 -13.08 11.70 4.61
CA PHE A 127 -12.66 12.60 3.51
C PHE A 127 -13.52 12.50 2.25
N ALA A 128 -14.59 11.71 2.27
CA ALA A 128 -15.55 11.62 1.20
C ALA A 128 -16.96 11.44 1.77
N GLU A 129 -17.96 11.95 1.07
CA GLU A 129 -19.36 11.77 1.43
C GLU A 129 -19.86 10.39 0.98
N ARG A 130 -20.86 9.85 1.70
CA ARG A 130 -21.48 8.59 1.27
C ARG A 130 -22.11 8.75 -0.11
N GLY A 131 -21.76 7.85 -1.01
CA GLY A 131 -22.17 7.91 -2.41
C GLY A 131 -21.10 8.46 -3.34
N ASP A 132 -20.08 9.16 -2.81
CA ASP A 132 -18.93 9.59 -3.59
C ASP A 132 -18.10 8.39 -4.07
N ALA A 133 -17.39 8.57 -5.18
CA ALA A 133 -16.41 7.63 -5.67
C ALA A 133 -14.98 8.10 -5.34
N VAL A 134 -14.11 7.14 -5.00
CA VAL A 134 -12.68 7.35 -4.79
C VAL A 134 -11.94 6.97 -6.05
N LEU A 135 -10.98 7.80 -6.48
CA LEU A 135 -10.18 7.58 -7.67
C LEU A 135 -9.01 6.65 -7.37
N LEU A 136 -8.92 5.55 -8.10
CA LEU A 136 -7.89 4.53 -8.01
C LEU A 136 -7.25 4.27 -9.39
N ARG A 137 -6.04 3.72 -9.41
CA ARG A 137 -5.55 3.02 -10.60
C ARG A 137 -6.41 1.79 -10.88
N ASP A 138 -6.58 1.42 -12.14
CA ASP A 138 -7.40 0.24 -12.54
C ASP A 138 -6.79 -1.08 -12.06
N ARG A 139 -5.47 -1.15 -11.84
CA ARG A 139 -4.80 -2.19 -11.05
C ARG A 139 -4.55 -1.63 -9.66
N HIS A 140 -5.13 -2.23 -8.66
CA HIS A 140 -5.01 -1.80 -7.26
C HIS A 140 -5.08 -2.98 -6.30
N TRP A 141 -4.69 -2.75 -5.07
CA TRP A 141 -4.86 -3.75 -4.03
C TRP A 141 -6.34 -4.05 -3.81
N GLY A 142 -6.73 -5.33 -4.05
CA GLY A 142 -8.13 -5.75 -4.05
C GLY A 142 -8.96 -5.34 -2.83
N PRO A 143 -8.42 -5.42 -1.59
CA PRO A 143 -9.14 -5.01 -0.39
C PRO A 143 -9.58 -3.53 -0.33
N TYR A 144 -9.03 -2.62 -1.15
CA TYR A 144 -9.55 -1.24 -1.25
C TYR A 144 -11.05 -1.21 -1.50
N VAL A 145 -11.53 -2.08 -2.39
CA VAL A 145 -12.96 -2.20 -2.72
C VAL A 145 -13.79 -2.45 -1.46
N GLY A 146 -13.31 -3.33 -0.57
CA GLY A 146 -13.99 -3.66 0.67
C GLY A 146 -14.05 -2.50 1.65
N PHE A 147 -12.95 -1.75 1.80
CA PHE A 147 -12.91 -0.55 2.67
C PHE A 147 -13.88 0.52 2.18
N LEU A 148 -13.82 0.84 0.89
CA LEU A 148 -14.63 1.89 0.28
C LEU A 148 -16.11 1.54 0.34
N LYS A 149 -16.50 0.35 -0.11
CA LYS A 149 -17.90 -0.12 0.00
C LYS A 149 -18.40 -0.17 1.44
N GLY A 150 -17.55 -0.58 2.40
CA GLY A 150 -17.87 -0.59 3.82
C GLY A 150 -18.19 0.79 4.37
N CYS A 151 -17.60 1.85 3.81
CA CYS A 151 -17.89 3.24 4.13
C CYS A 151 -19.02 3.85 3.27
N GLY A 152 -19.59 3.08 2.34
CA GLY A 152 -20.64 3.54 1.43
C GLY A 152 -20.11 4.35 0.26
N LEU A 153 -18.84 4.15 -0.11
CA LEU A 153 -18.17 4.83 -1.22
C LEU A 153 -18.11 3.94 -2.47
N GLY A 154 -18.18 4.59 -3.63
CA GLY A 154 -17.92 4.00 -4.94
C GLY A 154 -16.44 4.04 -5.31
N ILE A 155 -16.13 3.55 -6.52
CA ILE A 155 -14.80 3.54 -7.09
C ILE A 155 -14.88 4.09 -8.51
N ALA A 156 -13.98 5.02 -8.83
CA ALA A 156 -13.65 5.42 -10.18
C ALA A 156 -12.21 5.01 -10.46
N THR A 157 -11.89 4.69 -11.70
CA THR A 157 -10.54 4.23 -12.05
C THR A 157 -9.98 5.00 -13.24
N TYR A 158 -8.64 5.07 -13.29
CA TYR A 158 -7.87 5.48 -14.46
C TYR A 158 -6.81 4.41 -14.76
N PRO A 159 -6.32 4.30 -16.02
CA PRO A 159 -5.35 3.29 -16.39
C PRO A 159 -4.07 3.38 -15.58
N LEU A 160 -3.51 2.22 -15.18
CA LEU A 160 -2.21 2.15 -14.49
C LEU A 160 -1.10 2.70 -15.37
N LEU A 161 -1.11 2.31 -16.65
CA LEU A 161 -0.11 2.71 -17.64
C LEU A 161 -0.79 3.40 -18.81
N PRO A 162 -0.14 4.38 -19.44
CA PRO A 162 -0.65 5.00 -20.65
C PRO A 162 -0.61 4.01 -21.82
N THR A 163 -1.57 4.14 -22.76
CA THR A 163 -1.57 3.36 -24.00
C THR A 163 -0.30 3.64 -24.83
N GLU A 164 0.12 4.89 -24.88
CA GLU A 164 1.36 5.32 -25.52
C GLU A 164 2.34 5.80 -24.44
N PRO A 165 3.48 5.11 -24.27
CA PRO A 165 4.47 5.52 -23.29
C PRO A 165 4.97 6.94 -23.51
N SER A 166 5.04 7.74 -22.44
CA SER A 166 5.56 9.09 -22.44
C SER A 166 6.87 9.18 -21.67
N ALA A 167 7.90 9.72 -22.27
CA ALA A 167 9.17 10.00 -21.57
C ALA A 167 9.03 11.13 -20.54
N ALA A 168 8.00 12.00 -20.68
CA ALA A 168 7.75 13.08 -19.73
C ALA A 168 6.99 12.62 -18.49
N THR A 169 6.23 11.53 -18.59
CA THR A 169 5.46 10.93 -17.48
C THR A 169 5.54 9.41 -17.54
N PRO A 170 6.74 8.83 -17.32
CA PRO A 170 6.90 7.39 -17.36
C PRO A 170 5.99 6.70 -16.33
N PHE A 171 5.37 5.59 -16.72
CA PHE A 171 4.49 4.78 -15.87
C PHE A 171 3.26 5.49 -15.30
N LEU A 172 2.86 6.63 -15.89
CA LEU A 172 1.68 7.41 -15.50
C LEU A 172 0.84 7.78 -16.73
N ASP A 173 -0.41 7.33 -16.75
CA ASP A 173 -1.43 7.89 -17.66
C ASP A 173 -1.97 9.20 -17.07
N LEU A 174 -1.26 10.29 -17.30
CA LEU A 174 -1.62 11.60 -16.76
C LEU A 174 -2.94 12.13 -17.36
N ASP A 175 -3.21 11.88 -18.63
CA ASP A 175 -4.42 12.34 -19.30
C ASP A 175 -5.64 11.55 -18.82
N GLY A 176 -5.50 10.23 -18.65
CA GLY A 176 -6.51 9.39 -18.03
C GLY A 176 -6.79 9.81 -16.59
N PHE A 177 -5.74 10.10 -15.82
CA PHE A 177 -5.87 10.62 -14.45
C PHE A 177 -6.65 11.95 -14.42
N ARG A 178 -6.26 12.94 -15.23
CA ARG A 178 -6.94 14.24 -15.32
C ARG A 178 -8.40 14.11 -15.71
N THR A 179 -8.69 13.29 -16.71
CA THR A 179 -10.05 13.06 -17.20
C THR A 179 -10.93 12.46 -16.10
N ALA A 180 -10.44 11.46 -15.39
CA ALA A 180 -11.17 10.82 -14.31
C ALA A 180 -11.36 11.77 -13.10
N LEU A 181 -10.34 12.53 -12.74
CA LEU A 181 -10.40 13.52 -11.67
C LEU A 181 -11.42 14.62 -11.99
N ASP A 182 -11.38 15.20 -13.19
CA ASP A 182 -12.32 16.23 -13.62
C ASP A 182 -13.77 15.70 -13.64
N GLY A 183 -13.98 14.43 -14.01
CA GLY A 183 -15.29 13.78 -13.95
C GLY A 183 -15.84 13.67 -12.52
N LEU A 184 -14.99 13.38 -11.54
CA LEU A 184 -15.38 13.35 -10.12
C LEU A 184 -15.64 14.75 -9.59
N VAL A 185 -14.82 15.73 -9.89
CA VAL A 185 -15.01 17.14 -9.50
C VAL A 185 -16.37 17.69 -9.97
N GLN A 186 -16.84 17.26 -11.16
CA GLN A 186 -18.14 17.69 -11.70
C GLN A 186 -19.33 17.03 -11.03
N SER A 187 -19.16 15.88 -10.42
CA SER A 187 -20.23 15.03 -9.91
C SER A 187 -20.35 15.00 -8.39
N GLN A 188 -19.32 15.43 -7.65
CA GLN A 188 -19.29 15.34 -6.19
C GLN A 188 -18.58 16.54 -5.55
N GLY A 189 -18.93 16.84 -4.27
CA GLY A 189 -18.41 17.99 -3.53
C GLY A 189 -17.04 17.79 -2.91
N SER A 190 -16.51 16.55 -2.95
CA SER A 190 -15.16 16.20 -2.54
C SER A 190 -14.59 15.14 -3.47
N VAL A 191 -13.28 15.20 -3.72
CA VAL A 191 -12.58 14.19 -4.49
C VAL A 191 -11.42 13.62 -3.67
N MET A 192 -11.33 12.29 -3.64
CA MET A 192 -10.27 11.58 -2.95
C MET A 192 -9.59 10.62 -3.93
N THR A 193 -8.27 10.72 -4.02
CA THR A 193 -7.44 9.79 -4.79
C THR A 193 -6.62 8.94 -3.84
N TRP A 194 -6.66 7.62 -3.99
CA TRP A 194 -5.75 6.71 -3.31
C TRP A 194 -4.68 6.22 -4.27
N LEU A 195 -3.45 6.43 -3.92
CA LEU A 195 -2.30 6.06 -4.71
C LEU A 195 -1.35 5.21 -3.87
N ASN A 196 -1.27 3.91 -4.16
CA ASN A 196 -0.23 3.05 -3.59
C ASN A 196 1.05 3.28 -4.39
N ASP A 197 1.97 4.04 -3.81
CA ASP A 197 3.25 4.43 -4.39
C ASP A 197 4.18 4.97 -3.28
N PRO A 198 5.48 4.60 -3.30
CA PRO A 198 6.16 3.68 -4.22
C PRO A 198 5.87 2.20 -3.93
N ALA A 199 6.43 1.33 -4.74
CA ALA A 199 6.35 -0.12 -4.58
C ALA A 199 4.92 -0.67 -4.65
N HIS A 200 4.21 -0.31 -5.70
CA HIS A 200 2.79 -0.59 -5.93
C HIS A 200 2.42 -2.07 -5.80
N ASN A 201 1.39 -2.36 -5.04
CA ASN A 201 0.71 -3.65 -5.03
C ASN A 201 -0.52 -3.58 -5.96
N PRO A 202 -0.56 -4.32 -7.09
CA PRO A 202 0.10 -5.63 -7.29
C PRO A 202 1.35 -5.64 -8.18
N THR A 203 1.85 -4.52 -8.69
CA THR A 203 2.78 -4.53 -9.83
C THR A 203 4.25 -4.35 -9.49
N GLY A 204 4.59 -3.81 -8.32
CA GLY A 204 5.97 -3.44 -7.98
C GLY A 204 6.46 -2.18 -8.69
N LEU A 205 5.58 -1.44 -9.37
CA LEU A 205 5.91 -0.16 -9.97
C LEU A 205 6.15 0.91 -8.91
N SER A 206 7.08 1.81 -9.19
CA SER A 206 7.23 3.10 -8.51
C SER A 206 7.20 4.21 -9.54
N LEU A 207 6.51 5.30 -9.25
CA LEU A 207 6.53 6.48 -10.11
C LEU A 207 7.88 7.19 -9.98
N PRO A 208 8.56 7.51 -11.08
CA PRO A 208 9.76 8.32 -11.04
C PRO A 208 9.44 9.79 -10.71
N PRO A 209 10.45 10.61 -10.33
CA PRO A 209 10.26 11.98 -9.87
C PRO A 209 9.40 12.84 -10.80
N GLU A 210 9.64 12.79 -12.12
CA GLU A 210 8.89 13.55 -13.12
C GLU A 210 7.40 13.17 -13.15
N SER A 211 7.08 11.91 -12.95
CA SER A 211 5.68 11.43 -12.93
C SER A 211 4.99 11.79 -11.63
N ARG A 212 5.69 11.68 -10.48
CA ARG A 212 5.16 12.15 -9.18
C ARG A 212 4.86 13.65 -9.25
N TYR A 213 5.81 14.44 -9.78
CA TYR A 213 5.63 15.88 -9.94
C TYR A 213 4.45 16.22 -10.86
N ALA A 214 4.34 15.55 -12.01
CA ALA A 214 3.26 15.77 -12.96
C ALA A 214 1.88 15.45 -12.37
N LEU A 215 1.76 14.34 -11.61
CA LEU A 215 0.52 13.97 -10.91
C LEU A 215 0.17 14.98 -9.82
N LEU A 216 1.14 15.32 -8.95
CA LEU A 216 0.95 16.31 -7.89
C LEU A 216 0.49 17.65 -8.45
N ASN A 217 1.19 18.16 -9.49
CA ASN A 217 0.84 19.42 -10.14
C ASN A 217 -0.58 19.38 -10.71
N ALA A 218 -0.96 18.30 -11.42
CA ALA A 218 -2.31 18.15 -11.97
C ALA A 218 -3.37 18.15 -10.86
N PHE A 219 -3.10 17.52 -9.71
CA PHE A 219 -4.00 17.48 -8.57
C PHE A 219 -4.14 18.86 -7.90
N MET A 220 -3.01 19.57 -7.70
CA MET A 220 -3.01 20.93 -7.15
C MET A 220 -3.68 21.94 -8.10
N GLU A 221 -3.47 21.84 -9.41
CA GLU A 221 -4.18 22.63 -10.42
C GLU A 221 -5.69 22.40 -10.36
N SER A 222 -6.13 21.15 -10.21
CA SER A 222 -7.54 20.82 -10.05
C SER A 222 -8.13 21.46 -8.80
N ALA A 223 -7.44 21.36 -7.66
CA ALA A 223 -7.86 21.98 -6.41
C ALA A 223 -7.97 23.51 -6.54
N THR A 224 -6.98 24.14 -7.17
CA THR A 224 -6.98 25.61 -7.40
C THR A 224 -8.14 26.05 -8.30
N ARG A 225 -8.45 25.28 -9.36
CA ARG A 225 -9.58 25.62 -10.26
C ARG A 225 -10.94 25.39 -9.63
N ASN A 226 -11.05 24.55 -8.61
CA ASN A 226 -12.28 24.08 -8.02
C ASN A 226 -12.28 24.34 -6.51
N GLU A 227 -12.21 25.61 -6.09
CA GLU A 227 -12.05 26.07 -4.70
C GLU A 227 -13.10 25.54 -3.73
N HIS A 228 -14.30 25.19 -4.24
CA HIS A 228 -15.41 24.68 -3.41
C HIS A 228 -15.45 23.15 -3.31
N THR A 229 -14.54 22.44 -3.98
CA THR A 229 -14.42 20.98 -3.94
C THR A 229 -13.23 20.59 -3.10
N GLY A 230 -13.44 19.83 -2.02
CA GLY A 230 -12.34 19.29 -1.23
C GLY A 230 -11.50 18.30 -2.02
N HIS A 231 -10.17 18.40 -1.96
CA HIS A 231 -9.24 17.51 -2.65
C HIS A 231 -8.37 16.79 -1.63
N THR A 232 -8.40 15.46 -1.63
CA THR A 232 -7.55 14.63 -0.76
C THR A 232 -6.71 13.68 -1.60
N LEU A 233 -5.39 13.79 -1.51
CA LEU A 233 -4.45 12.80 -2.05
C LEU A 233 -3.96 11.92 -0.91
N LEU A 234 -4.36 10.65 -0.92
CA LEU A 234 -3.88 9.65 0.03
C LEU A 234 -2.81 8.79 -0.63
N LEU A 235 -1.61 8.85 -0.11
CA LEU A 235 -0.46 8.05 -0.51
C LEU A 235 -0.42 6.80 0.40
N ASP A 236 -0.76 5.64 -0.15
CA ASP A 236 -0.59 4.37 0.57
C ASP A 236 0.87 3.94 0.50
N ALA A 237 1.59 4.26 1.56
CA ALA A 237 3.02 4.03 1.71
C ALA A 237 3.34 2.69 2.42
N ALA A 238 2.51 1.66 2.20
CA ALA A 238 2.67 0.37 2.90
C ALA A 238 4.01 -0.32 2.60
N TYR A 239 4.62 -0.05 1.46
CA TYR A 239 5.86 -0.68 1.01
C TYR A 239 7.02 0.30 0.80
N HIS A 240 6.83 1.60 1.07
CA HIS A 240 7.77 2.66 0.71
C HIS A 240 9.21 2.43 1.22
N LEU A 241 9.39 1.87 2.42
CA LEU A 241 10.71 1.58 2.97
C LEU A 241 11.43 0.36 2.32
N TYR A 242 10.81 -0.25 1.31
CA TYR A 242 11.40 -1.24 0.40
C TYR A 242 11.50 -0.72 -1.03
N ALA A 243 11.47 0.59 -1.20
CA ALA A 243 11.71 1.26 -2.47
C ALA A 243 13.06 1.97 -2.46
N ASP A 244 13.61 2.19 -3.65
CA ASP A 244 14.87 2.91 -3.83
C ASP A 244 14.75 4.37 -3.39
N GLU A 245 13.57 4.98 -3.63
CA GLU A 245 13.25 6.35 -3.20
C GLU A 245 12.08 6.33 -2.18
N PRO A 246 12.34 5.93 -0.91
CA PRO A 246 11.30 5.70 0.07
C PRO A 246 10.52 6.97 0.43
N HIS A 247 11.11 8.13 0.34
CA HIS A 247 10.53 9.43 0.67
C HIS A 247 10.33 10.34 -0.54
N GLY A 248 10.33 9.79 -1.75
CA GLY A 248 10.25 10.54 -3.00
C GLY A 248 8.99 11.41 -3.12
N TRP A 249 7.88 11.07 -2.46
CA TRP A 249 6.71 11.95 -2.40
C TRP A 249 6.94 13.18 -1.51
N ALA A 250 7.63 13.03 -0.39
CA ALA A 250 7.98 14.17 0.47
C ALA A 250 8.94 15.11 -0.25
N GLU A 251 9.91 14.55 -0.99
CA GLU A 251 10.81 15.30 -1.87
C GLU A 251 10.02 16.06 -2.95
N THR A 252 9.16 15.37 -3.69
CA THR A 252 8.34 15.96 -4.76
C THR A 252 7.46 17.11 -4.24
N ILE A 253 6.87 16.99 -3.05
CA ILE A 253 6.09 18.06 -2.42
C ILE A 253 6.99 19.26 -2.10
N ALA A 254 8.19 19.02 -1.53
CA ALA A 254 9.13 20.08 -1.22
C ALA A 254 9.62 20.81 -2.49
N GLU A 255 9.91 20.07 -3.56
CA GLU A 255 10.30 20.62 -4.86
C GLU A 255 9.19 21.48 -5.46
N ALA A 256 7.93 21.02 -5.44
CA ALA A 256 6.79 21.76 -5.95
C ALA A 256 6.61 23.10 -5.24
N LEU A 257 6.70 23.10 -3.90
CA LEU A 257 6.60 24.33 -3.10
C LEU A 257 7.79 25.26 -3.33
N ASN A 258 9.01 24.74 -3.44
CA ASN A 258 10.20 25.53 -3.76
C ASN A 258 10.13 26.14 -5.18
N ALA A 259 9.46 25.47 -6.12
CA ALA A 259 9.18 26.00 -7.45
C ALA A 259 8.08 27.08 -7.45
N GLY A 260 7.48 27.34 -6.30
CA GLY A 260 6.46 28.38 -6.12
C GLY A 260 5.02 27.92 -6.43
N LEU A 261 4.75 26.60 -6.50
CA LEU A 261 3.38 26.11 -6.58
C LEU A 261 2.66 26.46 -5.26
N PRO A 262 1.52 27.20 -5.33
CA PRO A 262 0.76 27.51 -4.12
C PRO A 262 0.06 26.27 -3.61
N TRP A 263 -0.01 26.09 -2.28
CA TRP A 263 -0.86 25.06 -1.68
C TRP A 263 -2.32 25.55 -1.64
N PRO A 264 -3.25 24.89 -2.35
CA PRO A 264 -4.66 25.27 -2.32
C PRO A 264 -5.28 25.02 -0.93
N GLU A 265 -6.14 25.94 -0.46
CA GLU A 265 -6.76 25.83 0.88
C GLU A 265 -7.63 24.56 1.04
N ASN A 266 -8.19 24.08 -0.06
CA ASN A 266 -9.04 22.88 -0.14
C ASN A 266 -8.26 21.59 -0.41
N LEU A 267 -6.92 21.60 -0.31
CA LEU A 267 -6.06 20.42 -0.52
C LEU A 267 -5.58 19.82 0.79
N LEU A 268 -5.73 18.51 0.91
CA LEU A 268 -5.13 17.68 1.96
C LEU A 268 -4.26 16.59 1.33
N ILE A 269 -3.02 16.46 1.79
CA ILE A 269 -2.17 15.31 1.46
C ILE A 269 -1.99 14.45 2.70
N CYS A 270 -2.21 13.14 2.55
CA CYS A 270 -2.10 12.15 3.62
C CYS A 270 -1.22 10.98 3.21
N PHE A 271 -0.58 10.35 4.20
CA PHE A 271 0.15 9.09 4.04
C PHE A 271 -0.49 8.02 4.92
N ALA A 272 -0.82 6.88 4.34
CA ALA A 272 -1.19 5.68 5.08
C ALA A 272 0.06 4.84 5.33
N ILE A 273 0.58 4.88 6.57
CA ILE A 273 1.79 4.19 6.97
C ILE A 273 1.44 2.83 7.57
N SER A 274 2.14 1.80 7.12
CA SER A 274 2.02 0.43 7.64
C SER A 274 3.37 -0.08 8.09
N LEU A 275 3.50 -0.44 9.37
CA LEU A 275 4.72 -1.03 9.91
C LEU A 275 4.78 -2.56 9.75
N SER A 276 3.71 -3.13 9.18
CA SER A 276 3.61 -4.59 8.95
C SER A 276 4.78 -5.13 8.13
N LYS A 277 5.22 -4.36 7.09
CA LYS A 277 6.28 -4.79 6.18
C LYS A 277 7.64 -4.29 6.63
N SER A 278 7.78 -2.97 6.80
CA SER A 278 9.05 -2.31 7.14
C SER A 278 9.68 -2.80 8.45
N HIS A 279 8.86 -3.22 9.41
CA HIS A 279 9.29 -3.72 10.70
C HIS A 279 8.98 -5.21 10.90
N THR A 280 8.44 -5.88 9.87
CA THR A 280 8.05 -7.32 9.87
C THR A 280 7.07 -7.72 10.99
N ILE A 281 6.21 -6.80 11.42
CA ILE A 281 5.25 -7.00 12.52
C ILE A 281 3.80 -7.13 12.02
N TYR A 282 3.58 -7.95 11.01
CA TYR A 282 2.27 -8.12 10.35
C TYR A 282 1.13 -8.38 11.34
N GLY A 283 1.39 -9.16 12.39
CA GLY A 283 0.39 -9.55 13.40
C GLY A 283 0.10 -8.48 14.45
N LEU A 284 1.00 -7.53 14.70
CA LEU A 284 0.82 -6.52 15.74
C LEU A 284 -0.04 -5.33 15.32
N ARG A 285 -0.48 -5.29 14.06
CA ARG A 285 -1.42 -4.31 13.54
C ARG A 285 -1.08 -2.87 13.90
N THR A 286 0.10 -2.40 13.51
CA THR A 286 0.59 -1.04 13.81
C THR A 286 0.79 -0.24 12.54
N GLY A 287 0.28 0.98 12.53
CA GLY A 287 0.36 1.95 11.45
C GLY A 287 -0.11 3.31 11.90
N ALA A 288 -0.14 4.24 10.98
CA ALA A 288 -0.63 5.59 11.20
C ALA A 288 -1.19 6.20 9.92
N VAL A 289 -2.12 7.14 10.05
CA VAL A 289 -2.36 8.15 9.04
C VAL A 289 -1.54 9.40 9.42
N VAL A 290 -0.74 9.88 8.48
CA VAL A 290 0.04 11.12 8.59
C VAL A 290 -0.55 12.11 7.60
N TYR A 291 -0.67 13.37 7.98
CA TYR A 291 -1.23 14.43 7.12
C TYR A 291 -0.43 15.71 7.21
N LEU A 292 -0.43 16.45 6.10
CA LEU A 292 0.25 17.72 5.91
C LEU A 292 -0.74 18.80 5.51
N HIS A 293 -0.62 19.96 6.12
CA HIS A 293 -1.41 21.13 5.75
C HIS A 293 -0.67 22.43 6.17
N PRO A 294 -0.79 23.55 5.41
CA PRO A 294 -0.16 24.82 5.80
C PRO A 294 -0.81 25.44 7.05
N GLU A 295 -2.07 25.14 7.34
CA GLU A 295 -2.77 25.68 8.52
C GLU A 295 -2.69 24.71 9.70
N GLU A 296 -2.02 25.10 10.78
CA GLU A 296 -1.89 24.29 12.00
C GLU A 296 -3.24 23.93 12.61
N SER A 297 -4.22 24.84 12.57
CA SER A 297 -5.57 24.62 13.07
C SER A 297 -6.28 23.46 12.37
N ASN A 298 -6.04 23.29 11.05
CA ASN A 298 -6.55 22.16 10.29
C ASN A 298 -5.92 20.85 10.72
N VAL A 299 -4.59 20.84 10.94
CA VAL A 299 -3.88 19.66 11.48
C VAL A 299 -4.40 19.27 12.86
N GLN A 300 -4.63 20.25 13.75
CA GLN A 300 -5.21 20.01 15.06
C GLN A 300 -6.63 19.43 14.94
N ARG A 301 -7.46 19.99 14.05
CA ARG A 301 -8.81 19.49 13.79
C ARG A 301 -8.81 18.07 13.24
N LEU A 302 -7.90 17.75 12.32
CA LEU A 302 -7.71 16.38 11.79
C LEU A 302 -7.35 15.39 12.91
N ASN A 303 -6.42 15.75 13.80
CA ASN A 303 -6.09 14.94 14.97
C ASN A 303 -7.32 14.62 15.83
N ASP A 304 -8.25 15.56 16.01
CA ASP A 304 -9.46 15.34 16.79
C ASP A 304 -10.45 14.43 16.05
N VAL A 305 -10.69 14.69 14.76
CA VAL A 305 -11.59 13.88 13.92
C VAL A 305 -11.11 12.43 13.86
N MET A 306 -9.83 12.21 13.59
CA MET A 306 -9.25 10.87 13.53
C MET A 306 -9.30 10.15 14.88
N GLY A 307 -9.05 10.89 15.97
CA GLY A 307 -9.17 10.35 17.33
C GLY A 307 -10.60 9.90 17.65
N VAL A 308 -11.63 10.67 17.23
CA VAL A 308 -13.04 10.30 17.41
C VAL A 308 -13.41 9.08 16.56
N THR A 309 -13.00 9.04 15.30
CA THR A 309 -13.24 7.88 14.40
C THR A 309 -12.59 6.62 14.96
N GLY A 310 -11.35 6.71 15.44
CA GLY A 310 -10.67 5.59 16.11
C GLY A 310 -11.44 5.14 17.36
N ARG A 311 -11.92 6.08 18.21
CA ARG A 311 -12.72 5.76 19.40
C ARG A 311 -14.00 5.01 19.06
N GLN A 312 -14.64 5.35 17.96
CA GLN A 312 -15.91 4.77 17.52
C GLN A 312 -15.77 3.39 16.86
N THR A 313 -14.56 3.00 16.47
CA THR A 313 -14.29 1.76 15.72
C THR A 313 -13.51 0.74 16.55
N TRP A 314 -12.23 0.97 16.78
CA TRP A 314 -11.34 0.06 17.53
C TRP A 314 -10.98 0.55 18.93
N SER A 315 -11.52 1.67 19.37
CA SER A 315 -11.26 2.34 20.65
C SER A 315 -9.84 2.94 20.74
N ALA A 316 -8.80 2.13 20.83
CA ALA A 316 -7.40 2.54 20.79
C ALA A 316 -6.59 1.53 19.98
N SER A 317 -5.59 2.01 19.24
CA SER A 317 -4.69 1.15 18.48
C SER A 317 -3.76 0.34 19.41
N PRO A 318 -3.23 -0.82 18.97
CA PRO A 318 -2.32 -1.62 19.78
C PRO A 318 -1.13 -0.82 20.30
N ARG A 319 -0.81 -0.94 21.59
CA ARG A 319 0.17 -0.10 22.27
C ARG A 319 1.60 -0.61 22.15
N ILE A 320 1.81 -1.93 22.30
CA ILE A 320 3.15 -2.50 22.44
C ILE A 320 4.09 -2.11 21.31
N ALA A 321 3.66 -2.25 20.05
CA ALA A 321 4.53 -1.91 18.93
C ALA A 321 4.77 -0.40 18.81
N GLN A 322 3.78 0.44 19.16
CA GLN A 322 4.00 1.89 19.23
C GLN A 322 5.13 2.22 20.20
N HIS A 323 5.11 1.64 21.41
CA HIS A 323 6.15 1.87 22.42
C HIS A 323 7.50 1.35 21.94
N VAL A 324 7.58 0.06 21.60
CA VAL A 324 8.84 -0.59 21.24
C VAL A 324 9.54 0.10 20.08
N LEU A 325 8.79 0.47 19.03
CA LEU A 325 9.39 1.10 17.86
C LEU A 325 9.80 2.53 18.14
N SER A 326 9.05 3.26 18.98
CA SER A 326 9.46 4.60 19.41
C SER A 326 10.78 4.56 20.20
N GLU A 327 10.92 3.64 21.15
CA GLU A 327 12.16 3.46 21.92
C GLU A 327 13.34 3.03 21.02
N LEU A 328 13.08 2.11 20.08
CA LEU A 328 14.10 1.64 19.14
C LEU A 328 14.64 2.78 18.28
N HIS A 329 13.77 3.63 17.75
CA HIS A 329 14.14 4.75 16.89
C HIS A 329 14.54 6.01 17.66
N ALA A 330 14.38 6.04 19.00
CA ALA A 330 14.78 7.18 19.82
C ALA A 330 16.30 7.36 19.90
N THR A 331 17.08 6.34 19.57
CA THR A 331 18.54 6.39 19.55
C THR A 331 19.10 6.17 18.15
N PRO A 332 20.17 6.86 17.75
CA PRO A 332 20.83 6.65 16.46
C PRO A 332 21.25 5.18 16.27
N GLU A 333 21.73 4.53 17.32
CA GLU A 333 22.19 3.14 17.30
C GLU A 333 21.04 2.17 17.04
N GLY A 334 19.89 2.36 17.70
CA GLY A 334 18.68 1.56 17.50
C GLY A 334 18.11 1.72 16.10
N GLY A 335 18.02 2.94 15.62
CA GLY A 335 17.58 3.24 14.25
C GLY A 335 18.52 2.64 13.20
N ALA A 336 19.83 2.73 13.40
CA ALA A 336 20.81 2.12 12.50
C ALA A 336 20.77 0.59 12.50
N ALA A 337 20.61 -0.04 13.67
CA ALA A 337 20.46 -1.47 13.80
C ALA A 337 19.21 -2.00 13.07
N TRP A 338 18.07 -1.34 13.27
CA TRP A 338 16.84 -1.64 12.56
C TRP A 338 16.99 -1.49 11.03
N SER A 339 17.61 -0.38 10.59
CA SER A 339 17.83 -0.10 9.17
C SER A 339 18.71 -1.17 8.52
N SER A 340 19.78 -1.59 9.19
CA SER A 340 20.67 -2.65 8.70
C SER A 340 19.92 -3.97 8.45
N GLU A 341 19.02 -4.37 9.35
CA GLU A 341 18.19 -5.57 9.17
C GLU A 341 17.15 -5.38 8.06
N ARG A 342 16.52 -4.20 7.96
CA ARG A 342 15.63 -3.87 6.85
C ARG A 342 16.36 -3.94 5.52
N ASP A 343 17.57 -3.40 5.42
CA ASP A 343 18.39 -3.39 4.20
C ASP A 343 18.79 -4.81 3.79
N ARG A 344 19.09 -5.70 4.76
CA ARG A 344 19.29 -7.13 4.48
C ARG A 344 18.06 -7.73 3.79
N LEU A 345 16.86 -7.44 4.28
CA LEU A 345 15.60 -7.93 3.70
C LEU A 345 15.29 -7.28 2.35
N ALA A 346 15.60 -6.00 2.18
CA ALA A 346 15.46 -5.30 0.90
C ALA A 346 16.38 -5.91 -0.16
N ASN A 347 17.65 -6.19 0.18
CA ASN A 347 18.60 -6.83 -0.71
C ASN A 347 18.15 -8.24 -1.15
N LEU A 348 17.52 -9.01 -0.25
CA LEU A 348 16.93 -10.30 -0.61
C LEU A 348 15.81 -10.14 -1.66
N LEU A 349 14.96 -9.13 -1.51
CA LEU A 349 13.90 -8.83 -2.49
C LEU A 349 14.47 -8.38 -3.83
N THR A 350 15.48 -7.52 -3.81
CA THR A 350 16.16 -7.04 -5.02
C THR A 350 16.78 -8.19 -5.79
N ALA A 351 17.54 -9.08 -5.11
CA ALA A 351 18.13 -10.26 -5.75
C ALA A 351 17.06 -11.14 -6.43
N ARG A 352 15.95 -11.41 -5.75
CA ARG A 352 14.84 -12.19 -6.31
C ARG A 352 14.19 -11.50 -7.52
N ARG A 353 14.04 -10.19 -7.47
CA ARG A 353 13.46 -9.38 -8.56
C ARG A 353 14.37 -9.40 -9.77
N ASP A 354 15.67 -9.15 -9.60
CA ASP A 354 16.63 -9.13 -10.68
C ASP A 354 16.70 -10.50 -11.36
N THR A 355 16.81 -11.56 -10.57
CA THR A 355 16.78 -12.95 -11.08
C THR A 355 15.48 -13.24 -11.86
N PHE A 356 14.32 -12.76 -11.35
CA PHE A 356 13.03 -12.94 -12.03
C PHE A 356 12.97 -12.21 -13.37
N ILE A 357 13.36 -10.94 -13.40
CA ILE A 357 13.33 -10.11 -14.61
C ILE A 357 14.26 -10.69 -15.67
N GLU A 358 15.48 -11.05 -15.30
CA GLU A 358 16.45 -11.68 -16.21
C GLU A 358 15.94 -13.03 -16.74
N ALA A 359 15.33 -13.85 -15.88
CA ALA A 359 14.75 -15.12 -16.29
C ALA A 359 13.59 -14.92 -17.26
N CYS A 360 12.68 -13.96 -17.00
CA CYS A 360 11.60 -13.61 -17.91
C CYS A 360 12.13 -13.15 -19.29
N GLN A 361 13.16 -12.29 -19.30
CA GLN A 361 13.81 -11.86 -20.54
C GLN A 361 14.40 -13.03 -21.34
N ARG A 362 15.08 -13.98 -20.67
CA ARG A 362 15.61 -15.18 -21.32
C ARG A 362 14.53 -16.08 -21.90
N GLN A 363 13.36 -16.12 -21.26
CA GLN A 363 12.21 -16.92 -21.70
C GLN A 363 11.28 -16.18 -22.69
N GLY A 364 11.57 -14.91 -23.00
CA GLY A 364 10.72 -14.10 -23.89
C GLY A 364 9.38 -13.68 -23.27
N VAL A 365 9.26 -13.73 -21.94
CA VAL A 365 8.05 -13.30 -21.21
C VAL A 365 8.12 -11.78 -20.93
N ALA A 366 7.16 -11.03 -21.43
CA ALA A 366 7.02 -9.62 -21.17
C ALA A 366 6.28 -9.41 -19.83
N VAL A 367 7.03 -8.96 -18.80
CA VAL A 367 6.46 -8.55 -17.51
C VAL A 367 6.49 -7.04 -17.40
N ASN A 368 5.54 -6.46 -16.64
CA ASN A 368 5.59 -5.03 -16.35
C ASN A 368 6.89 -4.69 -15.62
N PRO A 369 7.46 -3.50 -15.84
CA PRO A 369 8.60 -3.05 -15.04
C PRO A 369 8.23 -3.15 -13.56
N SER A 370 9.02 -3.91 -12.81
CA SER A 370 8.90 -4.00 -11.35
C SER A 370 10.18 -3.40 -10.78
N HIS A 371 10.06 -2.26 -10.08
CA HIS A 371 11.22 -1.55 -9.57
C HIS A 371 11.45 -1.92 -8.11
N ASP A 372 10.38 -2.06 -7.33
CA ASP A 372 10.43 -2.06 -5.90
C ASP A 372 9.46 -3.04 -5.23
N GLY A 373 9.57 -3.17 -3.93
CA GLY A 373 8.59 -3.84 -3.09
C GLY A 373 8.51 -5.34 -3.28
N PHE A 374 7.34 -5.89 -3.09
CA PHE A 374 7.09 -7.31 -2.86
C PHE A 374 6.61 -8.08 -4.09
N PHE A 375 6.22 -7.38 -5.17
CA PHE A 375 5.45 -7.96 -6.26
C PHE A 375 6.06 -7.70 -7.63
N ALA A 376 5.71 -8.58 -8.58
CA ALA A 376 5.80 -8.33 -10.01
C ALA A 376 4.46 -8.64 -10.67
N TRP A 377 4.29 -8.25 -11.92
CA TRP A 377 3.04 -8.33 -12.64
C TRP A 377 3.24 -8.83 -14.08
N TYR A 378 2.43 -9.82 -14.44
CA TYR A 378 2.28 -10.29 -15.83
C TYR A 378 0.91 -9.90 -16.35
N GLU A 379 0.87 -9.03 -17.37
CA GLU A 379 -0.37 -8.58 -18.01
C GLU A 379 -0.88 -9.63 -18.97
N CYS A 380 -2.16 -10.00 -18.87
CA CYS A 380 -2.79 -10.98 -19.78
C CYS A 380 -4.31 -10.82 -19.78
N THR A 381 -4.94 -11.32 -20.85
CA THR A 381 -6.39 -11.22 -21.05
C THR A 381 -7.18 -12.26 -20.25
N ASP A 382 -6.59 -13.45 -20.00
CA ASP A 382 -7.18 -14.50 -19.17
C ASP A 382 -6.26 -14.88 -18.00
N PRO A 383 -6.26 -14.08 -16.92
CA PRO A 383 -5.40 -14.33 -15.77
C PRO A 383 -5.67 -15.66 -15.06
N VAL A 384 -6.93 -16.13 -15.11
CA VAL A 384 -7.31 -17.40 -14.48
C VAL A 384 -6.70 -18.57 -15.25
N ALA A 385 -6.80 -18.59 -16.57
CA ALA A 385 -6.19 -19.63 -17.40
C ALA A 385 -4.67 -19.67 -17.24
N VAL A 386 -4.01 -18.49 -17.22
CA VAL A 386 -2.55 -18.41 -16.99
C VAL A 386 -2.18 -18.95 -15.61
N ALA A 387 -2.88 -18.54 -14.53
CA ALA A 387 -2.61 -19.01 -13.19
C ALA A 387 -2.86 -20.52 -13.05
N GLU A 388 -3.89 -21.08 -13.70
CA GLU A 388 -4.14 -22.54 -13.75
C GLU A 388 -3.02 -23.28 -14.49
N ALA A 389 -2.55 -22.77 -15.62
CA ALA A 389 -1.43 -23.35 -16.34
C ALA A 389 -0.13 -23.35 -15.53
N CYS A 390 0.13 -22.30 -14.73
CA CYS A 390 1.23 -22.25 -13.76
C CYS A 390 1.01 -23.27 -12.63
N ALA A 391 -0.21 -23.37 -12.09
CA ALA A 391 -0.53 -24.31 -11.01
C ALA A 391 -0.35 -25.78 -11.42
N ASN A 392 -0.60 -26.14 -12.69
CA ASN A 392 -0.32 -27.45 -13.24
C ASN A 392 1.19 -27.80 -13.22
N GLN A 393 2.05 -26.80 -13.06
CA GLN A 393 3.50 -26.93 -12.87
C GLN A 393 3.92 -26.71 -11.40
N HIS A 394 2.95 -26.74 -10.48
CA HIS A 394 3.13 -26.47 -9.06
C HIS A 394 3.68 -25.06 -8.75
N VAL A 395 3.40 -24.07 -9.59
CA VAL A 395 3.69 -22.65 -9.37
C VAL A 395 2.36 -21.92 -9.11
N TYR A 396 2.16 -21.43 -7.90
CA TYR A 396 0.90 -20.81 -7.48
C TYR A 396 1.05 -19.29 -7.43
N LEU A 397 0.31 -18.61 -8.31
CA LEU A 397 0.27 -17.16 -8.49
C LEU A 397 -1.17 -16.67 -8.32
N VAL A 398 -1.37 -15.36 -8.22
CA VAL A 398 -2.71 -14.80 -7.96
C VAL A 398 -3.28 -14.15 -9.23
N PRO A 399 -4.33 -14.71 -9.85
CA PRO A 399 -5.02 -14.04 -10.93
C PRO A 399 -5.84 -12.87 -10.38
N LEU A 400 -5.65 -11.71 -10.97
CA LEU A 400 -6.39 -10.49 -10.68
C LEU A 400 -6.91 -9.91 -12.01
N SER A 401 -7.78 -8.90 -11.93
CA SER A 401 -8.28 -8.26 -13.16
C SER A 401 -7.14 -7.67 -13.97
N GLY A 402 -7.00 -8.10 -15.21
CA GLY A 402 -5.99 -7.64 -16.16
C GLY A 402 -4.65 -8.35 -16.10
N GLY A 403 -4.43 -9.32 -15.19
CA GLY A 403 -3.16 -10.05 -15.15
C GLY A 403 -2.93 -10.91 -13.93
N VAL A 404 -1.71 -11.38 -13.79
CA VAL A 404 -1.29 -12.28 -12.72
C VAL A 404 -0.26 -11.59 -11.83
N ARG A 405 -0.54 -11.55 -10.52
CA ARG A 405 0.39 -11.03 -9.51
C ARG A 405 1.36 -12.12 -9.08
N ILE A 406 2.64 -11.79 -9.09
CA ILE A 406 3.74 -12.63 -8.64
C ILE A 406 4.26 -12.08 -7.31
N GLY A 407 4.09 -12.83 -6.22
CA GLY A 407 4.58 -12.47 -4.90
C GLY A 407 6.05 -12.85 -4.72
N LEU A 408 6.97 -12.06 -5.28
CA LEU A 408 8.42 -12.30 -5.18
C LEU A 408 8.90 -12.42 -3.73
N CYS A 409 8.23 -11.71 -2.82
CA CYS A 409 8.52 -11.76 -1.39
C CYS A 409 8.39 -13.16 -0.76
N ALA A 410 7.64 -14.07 -1.38
CA ALA A 410 7.41 -15.41 -0.83
C ALA A 410 8.15 -16.53 -1.62
N ILE A 411 8.81 -16.19 -2.71
CA ILE A 411 9.48 -17.15 -3.58
C ILE A 411 10.96 -17.23 -3.18
N PRO A 412 11.49 -18.38 -2.74
CA PRO A 412 12.93 -18.56 -2.54
C PRO A 412 13.72 -18.25 -3.81
N GLU A 413 14.89 -17.62 -3.70
CA GLU A 413 15.69 -17.20 -4.84
C GLU A 413 15.96 -18.37 -5.79
N SER A 414 16.27 -19.56 -5.25
CA SER A 414 16.51 -20.78 -6.03
C SER A 414 15.32 -21.28 -6.85
N LYS A 415 14.10 -20.76 -6.61
CA LYS A 415 12.88 -21.13 -7.33
C LYS A 415 12.35 -20.04 -8.27
N VAL A 416 12.99 -18.88 -8.30
CA VAL A 416 12.51 -17.73 -9.07
C VAL A 416 12.54 -18.01 -10.58
N GLU A 417 13.59 -18.63 -11.10
CA GLU A 417 13.68 -19.00 -12.53
C GLU A 417 12.56 -19.93 -12.97
N ARG A 418 12.16 -20.87 -12.12
CA ARG A 418 11.04 -21.77 -12.37
C ARG A 418 9.70 -21.03 -12.54
N VAL A 419 9.53 -19.88 -11.88
CA VAL A 419 8.33 -19.05 -12.05
C VAL A 419 8.30 -18.44 -13.45
N ALA A 420 9.41 -17.93 -13.94
CA ALA A 420 9.54 -17.40 -15.29
C ALA A 420 9.29 -18.48 -16.36
N GLU A 421 9.84 -19.68 -16.16
CA GLU A 421 9.60 -20.84 -17.05
C GLU A 421 8.12 -21.26 -17.07
N ALA A 422 7.47 -21.26 -15.90
CA ALA A 422 6.04 -21.59 -15.80
C ALA A 422 5.16 -20.55 -16.48
N LEU A 423 5.50 -19.27 -16.35
CA LEU A 423 4.80 -18.18 -17.06
C LEU A 423 4.98 -18.28 -18.58
N ALA A 424 6.20 -18.58 -19.07
CA ALA A 424 6.46 -18.75 -20.49
C ALA A 424 5.57 -19.84 -21.10
N LYS A 425 5.55 -21.02 -20.47
CA LYS A 425 4.70 -22.13 -20.92
C LYS A 425 3.20 -21.83 -20.81
N ALA A 426 2.82 -21.04 -19.79
CA ALA A 426 1.43 -20.62 -19.60
C ALA A 426 1.01 -19.63 -20.71
N ALA A 427 1.88 -18.66 -21.05
CA ALA A 427 1.64 -17.73 -22.15
C ALA A 427 1.46 -18.49 -23.49
N GLU A 428 2.37 -19.40 -23.83
CA GLU A 428 2.27 -20.23 -25.04
C GLU A 428 0.99 -21.10 -25.11
N ALA A 429 0.44 -21.50 -23.96
CA ALA A 429 -0.72 -22.37 -23.88
C ALA A 429 -2.06 -21.63 -23.90
N VAL A 430 -2.08 -20.35 -23.54
CA VAL A 430 -3.30 -19.54 -23.36
C VAL A 430 -3.47 -18.50 -24.49
N GLU A 431 -2.39 -18.04 -25.12
CA GLU A 431 -2.40 -17.22 -26.34
C GLU A 431 -2.59 -18.06 -27.62
#